data_98c06b857751843dc1d14cea7ee365f9
#
_entry.id   98c06b857751843dc1d14cea7ee365f9
#
_cell.length_a   1.000
_cell.length_b   1.000
_cell.length_c   1.000
_cell.angle_alpha   90.00
_cell.angle_beta   90.00
_cell.angle_gamma   90.00
#
_symmetry.space_group_name_H-M   'P 1'
#
loop_
_entity.id
_entity.type
_entity.pdbx_description
1 polymer ?
#
loop_
_entity_poly.entity_id
_entity_poly.type
_entity_poly.pdbx_seq_one_letter_code
_entity_poly.pdbx_strand_id
1 'polypeptide(L)'
;MDVDDYPSCNLFVRRDLLEKIGGYRTDFWPGEDTLLCKDIVDRWKRIVYDPWVVVYHHRRPLFMPHLRQLGRYAFHRGYFVKRYPSNSFHLSYFVPSAFVAGLPFLRWLWPLYAFYLLLVLLTSFAFNPLTWILTATGVVASHICYGVRFVQGLCAKKAPCEFIGKDHA
;
A
#
# COMPACT_ATOMS: atom_id res chain seq x y z
N MET A 1 21.48 -0.64 5.68
CA MET A 1 20.90 0.62 5.19
C MET A 1 19.84 1.03 6.18
N ASP A 2 19.80 2.28 6.63
CA ASP A 2 18.74 2.75 7.52
C ASP A 2 17.46 3.02 6.73
N VAL A 3 16.31 2.67 7.33
CA VAL A 3 14.97 2.87 6.75
C VAL A 3 14.03 3.42 7.84
N ASP A 4 12.98 4.13 7.44
CA ASP A 4 12.04 4.76 8.36
C ASP A 4 10.73 3.97 8.50
N ASP A 5 10.46 3.04 7.60
CA ASP A 5 9.26 2.21 7.58
C ASP A 5 9.56 0.84 6.98
N TYR A 6 9.04 -0.23 7.61
CA TYR A 6 9.18 -1.59 7.12
C TYR A 6 7.99 -2.46 7.52
N PRO A 7 7.51 -3.36 6.63
CA PRO A 7 6.37 -4.24 6.92
C PRO A 7 6.65 -5.19 8.07
N SER A 8 5.68 -5.37 8.96
CA SER A 8 5.77 -6.22 10.14
C SER A 8 6.04 -7.70 9.85
N CYS A 9 5.79 -8.17 8.62
CA CYS A 9 6.04 -9.56 8.22
C CYS A 9 7.53 -9.95 8.23
N ASN A 10 8.45 -8.99 8.25
CA ASN A 10 9.90 -9.20 8.37
C ASN A 10 10.55 -8.11 9.22
N LEU A 11 9.98 -7.81 10.37
CA LEU A 11 10.47 -6.80 11.29
C LEU A 11 10.81 -7.44 12.64
N PHE A 12 12.06 -7.31 13.08
CA PHE A 12 12.52 -7.72 14.39
C PHE A 12 12.72 -6.49 15.26
N VAL A 13 12.07 -6.46 16.41
CA VAL A 13 12.14 -5.33 17.36
C VAL A 13 12.62 -5.86 18.71
N ARG A 14 13.52 -5.11 19.35
CA ARG A 14 13.95 -5.44 20.71
C ARG A 14 12.76 -5.35 21.67
N ARG A 15 12.60 -6.38 22.50
CA ARG A 15 11.49 -6.50 23.43
C ARG A 15 11.39 -5.31 24.39
N ASP A 16 12.52 -4.88 24.97
CA ASP A 16 12.56 -3.74 25.88
C ASP A 16 12.11 -2.43 25.22
N LEU A 17 12.38 -2.25 23.93
CA LEU A 17 11.92 -1.11 23.16
C LEU A 17 10.41 -1.22 22.86
N LEU A 18 9.93 -2.40 22.47
CA LEU A 18 8.53 -2.66 22.19
C LEU A 18 7.66 -2.41 23.44
N GLU A 19 8.10 -2.86 24.60
CA GLU A 19 7.42 -2.63 25.88
C GLU A 19 7.38 -1.11 26.24
N LYS A 20 8.47 -0.39 26.00
CA LYS A 20 8.51 1.08 26.21
C LYS A 20 7.63 1.87 25.26
N ILE A 21 7.41 1.36 24.05
CA ILE A 21 6.51 1.97 23.05
C ILE A 21 5.04 1.67 23.40
N GLY A 22 4.76 0.57 24.08
CA GLY A 22 3.41 0.08 24.37
C GLY A 22 2.84 -0.86 23.31
N GLY A 23 3.70 -1.41 22.45
CA GLY A 23 3.32 -2.37 21.42
C GLY A 23 2.69 -1.75 20.17
N TYR A 24 1.90 -2.54 19.46
CA TYR A 24 1.17 -2.09 18.27
C TYR A 24 -0.07 -1.27 18.66
N ARG A 25 -0.33 -0.23 17.89
CA ARG A 25 -1.58 0.54 18.00
C ARG A 25 -2.70 -0.19 17.27
N THR A 26 -3.62 -0.79 18.01
CA THR A 26 -4.72 -1.58 17.45
C THR A 26 -5.84 -0.75 16.82
N ASP A 27 -5.90 0.54 17.13
CA ASP A 27 -6.84 1.51 16.55
C ASP A 27 -6.49 1.92 15.10
N PHE A 28 -5.32 1.50 14.59
CA PHE A 28 -4.82 1.84 13.26
C PHE A 28 -4.51 0.61 12.41
N TRP A 29 -5.45 -0.27 12.23
CA TRP A 29 -5.28 -1.40 11.31
C TRP A 29 -6.03 -1.18 9.98
N PRO A 30 -5.38 -1.42 8.80
CA PRO A 30 -3.95 -1.69 8.55
C PRO A 30 -3.12 -0.40 8.65
N GLY A 31 -1.86 -0.51 9.09
CA GLY A 31 -0.91 0.59 9.21
C GLY A 31 -0.29 0.69 10.60
N GLU A 32 -0.60 -0.29 11.44
CA GLU A 32 -0.02 -0.46 12.79
C GLU A 32 1.50 -0.63 12.74
N ASP A 33 2.03 -1.26 11.68
CA ASP A 33 3.47 -1.40 11.45
C ASP A 33 4.13 -0.06 11.09
N THR A 34 3.54 0.74 10.24
CA THR A 34 4.03 2.09 9.91
C THR A 34 4.07 2.99 11.15
N LEU A 35 3.06 2.90 12.03
CA LEU A 35 3.07 3.67 13.28
C LEU A 35 4.10 3.15 14.26
N LEU A 36 4.29 1.84 14.37
CA LEU A 36 5.34 1.26 15.19
C LEU A 36 6.73 1.74 14.73
N CYS A 37 6.98 1.68 13.41
CA CYS A 37 8.23 2.17 12.83
C CYS A 37 8.43 3.67 13.15
N LYS A 38 7.39 4.48 12.99
CA LYS A 38 7.43 5.89 13.38
C LYS A 38 7.76 6.06 14.86
N ASP A 39 7.10 5.34 15.74
CA ASP A 39 7.34 5.42 17.19
C ASP A 39 8.77 4.98 17.59
N ILE A 40 9.39 4.10 16.82
CA ILE A 40 10.80 3.69 16.95
C ILE A 40 11.73 4.84 16.54
N VAL A 41 11.50 5.43 15.37
CA VAL A 41 12.32 6.51 14.81
C VAL A 41 12.19 7.78 15.65
N ASP A 42 10.99 8.15 16.10
CA ASP A 42 10.74 9.31 16.97
C ASP A 42 11.49 9.21 18.32
N ARG A 43 11.88 8.02 18.74
CA ARG A 43 12.73 7.79 19.94
C ARG A 43 14.23 7.73 19.62
N TRP A 44 14.63 8.26 18.46
CA TRP A 44 16.03 8.27 18.00
C TRP A 44 16.64 6.87 17.89
N LYS A 45 15.82 5.85 17.62
CA LYS A 45 16.26 4.50 17.29
C LYS A 45 16.29 4.34 15.78
N ARG A 46 17.10 3.39 15.31
CA ARG A 46 17.25 3.11 13.87
C ARG A 46 16.61 1.78 13.52
N ILE A 47 15.99 1.75 12.36
CA ILE A 47 15.53 0.52 11.72
C ILE A 47 16.56 0.21 10.63
N VAL A 48 17.23 -0.92 10.76
CA VAL A 48 18.30 -1.32 9.83
C VAL A 48 17.75 -2.38 8.89
N TYR A 49 17.76 -2.08 7.59
CA TYR A 49 17.46 -3.05 6.56
C TYR A 49 18.70 -3.88 6.25
N ASP A 50 18.56 -5.20 6.34
CA ASP A 50 19.58 -6.18 5.93
C ASP A 50 19.03 -7.07 4.81
N PRO A 51 19.60 -7.03 3.58
CA PRO A 51 19.11 -7.82 2.45
C PRO A 51 19.28 -9.33 2.61
N TRP A 52 20.10 -9.78 3.57
CA TRP A 52 20.32 -11.20 3.86
C TRP A 52 19.22 -11.79 4.78
N VAL A 53 18.45 -10.94 5.46
CA VAL A 53 17.31 -11.38 6.27
C VAL A 53 16.11 -11.56 5.36
N VAL A 54 15.91 -12.79 4.89
CA VAL A 54 14.88 -13.13 3.90
C VAL A 54 13.79 -13.97 4.54
N VAL A 55 12.53 -13.58 4.31
CA VAL A 55 11.34 -14.38 4.67
C VAL A 55 10.50 -14.66 3.44
N TYR A 56 9.95 -15.87 3.37
CA TYR A 56 9.02 -16.26 2.32
C TYR A 56 7.59 -16.00 2.79
N HIS A 57 6.86 -15.20 2.03
CA HIS A 57 5.49 -14.81 2.35
C HIS A 57 4.54 -15.25 1.24
N HIS A 58 3.53 -16.06 1.58
CA HIS A 58 2.48 -16.44 0.64
C HIS A 58 1.57 -15.26 0.34
N ARG A 59 1.56 -14.83 -0.92
CA ARG A 59 0.68 -13.74 -1.35
C ARG A 59 -0.74 -14.23 -1.52
N ARG A 60 -1.71 -13.35 -1.34
CA ARG A 60 -3.12 -13.65 -1.59
C ARG A 60 -3.37 -13.92 -3.07
N PRO A 61 -4.35 -14.78 -3.41
CA PRO A 61 -4.75 -15.01 -4.80
C PRO A 61 -5.10 -13.71 -5.52
N LEU A 62 -4.83 -13.70 -6.84
CA LEU A 62 -5.11 -12.57 -7.71
C LEU A 62 -6.61 -12.21 -7.74
N PHE A 63 -6.92 -10.98 -8.11
CA PHE A 63 -8.22 -10.32 -8.18
C PHE A 63 -8.86 -10.06 -6.81
N MET A 64 -9.99 -10.66 -6.46
CA MET A 64 -10.79 -10.20 -5.33
C MET A 64 -10.08 -10.18 -3.97
N PRO A 65 -9.37 -11.23 -3.54
CA PRO A 65 -8.62 -11.19 -2.26
C PRO A 65 -7.50 -10.15 -2.28
N HIS A 66 -6.77 -10.06 -3.40
CA HIS A 66 -5.70 -9.06 -3.59
C HIS A 66 -6.27 -7.63 -3.60
N LEU A 67 -7.31 -7.36 -4.40
CA LEU A 67 -7.90 -6.02 -4.54
C LEU A 67 -8.55 -5.54 -3.23
N ARG A 68 -9.18 -6.44 -2.46
CA ARG A 68 -9.69 -6.10 -1.12
C ARG A 68 -8.57 -5.66 -0.18
N GLN A 69 -7.48 -6.40 -0.14
CA GLN A 69 -6.32 -6.04 0.68
C GLN A 69 -5.71 -4.71 0.21
N LEU A 70 -5.44 -4.59 -1.10
CA LEU A 70 -4.88 -3.38 -1.69
C LEU A 70 -5.76 -2.16 -1.44
N GLY A 71 -7.08 -2.31 -1.57
CA GLY A 71 -8.04 -1.25 -1.32
C GLY A 71 -8.06 -0.79 0.15
N ARG A 72 -7.89 -1.71 1.11
CA ARG A 72 -7.71 -1.36 2.53
C ARG A 72 -6.45 -0.54 2.73
N TYR A 73 -5.30 -1.02 2.22
CA TYR A 73 -4.03 -0.28 2.31
C TYR A 73 -4.11 1.10 1.65
N ALA A 74 -4.67 1.19 0.44
CA ALA A 74 -4.82 2.45 -0.28
C ALA A 74 -5.67 3.46 0.51
N PHE A 75 -6.79 3.02 1.08
CA PHE A 75 -7.64 3.87 1.92
C PHE A 75 -6.89 4.41 3.13
N HIS A 76 -6.23 3.51 3.89
CA HIS A 76 -5.44 3.93 5.05
C HIS A 76 -4.27 4.82 4.65
N ARG A 77 -3.60 4.54 3.54
CA ARG A 77 -2.53 5.40 3.02
C ARG A 77 -3.04 6.81 2.74
N GLY A 78 -4.20 6.96 2.10
CA GLY A 78 -4.83 8.27 1.88
C GLY A 78 -5.16 8.98 3.20
N TYR A 79 -5.70 8.28 4.17
CA TYR A 79 -5.97 8.81 5.51
C TYR A 79 -4.70 9.25 6.23
N PHE A 80 -3.62 8.45 6.19
CA PHE A 80 -2.33 8.76 6.79
C PHE A 80 -1.65 9.99 6.18
N VAL A 81 -1.67 10.11 4.84
CA VAL A 81 -1.11 11.29 4.14
C VAL A 81 -1.73 12.58 4.68
N LYS A 82 -3.03 12.57 4.96
CA LYS A 82 -3.72 13.71 5.56
C LYS A 82 -3.37 13.91 7.04
N ARG A 83 -3.27 12.83 7.82
CA ARG A 83 -3.10 12.89 9.27
C ARG A 83 -1.66 13.07 9.71
N TYR A 84 -0.72 12.46 8.97
CA TYR A 84 0.71 12.44 9.27
C TYR A 84 1.55 12.76 8.02
N PRO A 85 1.41 13.99 7.45
CA PRO A 85 2.05 14.33 6.18
C PRO A 85 3.58 14.24 6.22
N SER A 86 4.20 14.57 7.35
CA SER A 86 5.66 14.55 7.52
C SER A 86 6.27 13.15 7.30
N ASN A 87 5.53 12.08 7.58
CA ASN A 87 6.01 10.71 7.49
C ASN A 87 5.42 9.92 6.31
N SER A 88 4.29 10.37 5.77
CA SER A 88 3.51 9.55 4.84
C SER A 88 3.26 10.22 3.49
N PHE A 89 3.73 11.46 3.28
CA PHE A 89 3.49 12.16 2.03
C PHE A 89 4.54 11.77 0.98
N HIS A 90 4.09 11.00 -0.03
CA HIS A 90 4.89 10.69 -1.22
C HIS A 90 4.06 10.96 -2.47
N LEU A 91 4.60 11.73 -3.42
CA LEU A 91 3.92 12.06 -4.67
C LEU A 91 3.50 10.83 -5.48
N SER A 92 4.29 9.75 -5.42
CA SER A 92 3.99 8.49 -6.08
C SER A 92 2.64 7.87 -5.67
N TYR A 93 2.16 8.13 -4.46
CA TYR A 93 0.86 7.62 -4.00
C TYR A 93 -0.34 8.26 -4.71
N PHE A 94 -0.15 9.45 -5.28
CA PHE A 94 -1.18 10.17 -6.01
C PHE A 94 -1.30 9.73 -7.48
N VAL A 95 -0.27 9.08 -8.03
CA VAL A 95 -0.24 8.68 -9.45
C VAL A 95 -1.43 7.82 -9.84
N PRO A 96 -1.80 6.75 -9.09
CA PRO A 96 -2.99 5.95 -9.44
C PRO A 96 -4.29 6.75 -9.34
N SER A 97 -4.36 7.73 -8.43
CA SER A 97 -5.54 8.61 -8.31
C SER A 97 -5.64 9.58 -9.46
N ALA A 98 -4.53 10.16 -9.92
CA ALA A 98 -4.47 11.01 -11.11
C ALA A 98 -4.86 10.20 -12.37
N PHE A 99 -4.40 8.95 -12.48
CA PHE A 99 -4.80 8.03 -13.53
C PHE A 99 -6.32 7.86 -13.56
N VAL A 100 -6.96 7.56 -12.43
CA VAL A 100 -8.42 7.40 -12.36
C VAL A 100 -9.16 8.70 -12.66
N ALA A 101 -8.68 9.84 -12.14
CA ALA A 101 -9.28 11.15 -12.39
C ALA A 101 -9.18 11.58 -13.87
N GLY A 102 -8.20 11.09 -14.60
CA GLY A 102 -8.04 11.34 -16.03
C GLY A 102 -8.95 10.51 -16.93
N LEU A 103 -9.57 9.41 -16.44
CA LEU A 103 -10.42 8.52 -17.27
C LEU A 103 -11.59 9.25 -17.96
N PRO A 104 -12.31 10.21 -17.32
CA PRO A 104 -13.35 10.99 -18.02
C PRO A 104 -12.82 11.80 -19.20
N PHE A 105 -11.53 12.11 -19.19
CA PHE A 105 -10.85 12.89 -20.23
C PHE A 105 -10.08 12.02 -21.23
N LEU A 106 -10.40 10.72 -21.33
CA LEU A 106 -9.70 9.74 -22.15
C LEU A 106 -9.60 10.19 -23.63
N ARG A 107 -10.60 10.90 -24.16
CA ARG A 107 -10.59 11.42 -25.53
C ARG A 107 -9.38 12.33 -25.82
N TRP A 108 -8.96 13.10 -24.83
CA TRP A 108 -7.81 14.01 -24.97
C TRP A 108 -6.50 13.42 -24.46
N LEU A 109 -6.60 12.51 -23.50
CA LEU A 109 -5.45 11.89 -22.84
C LEU A 109 -5.11 10.49 -23.41
N TRP A 110 -5.73 10.09 -24.52
CA TRP A 110 -5.53 8.74 -25.07
C TRP A 110 -4.05 8.38 -25.36
N PRO A 111 -3.15 9.28 -25.81
CA PRO A 111 -1.77 8.90 -26.03
C PRO A 111 -1.06 8.50 -24.71
N LEU A 112 -1.39 9.20 -23.62
CA LEU A 112 -0.86 8.90 -22.31
C LEU A 112 -1.34 7.52 -21.81
N TYR A 113 -2.63 7.22 -21.99
CA TYR A 113 -3.19 5.90 -21.63
C TYR A 113 -2.69 4.79 -22.54
N ALA A 114 -2.49 5.03 -23.83
CA ALA A 114 -1.87 4.08 -24.74
C ALA A 114 -0.42 3.77 -24.33
N PHE A 115 0.35 4.79 -23.99
CA PHE A 115 1.72 4.63 -23.48
C PHE A 115 1.73 3.85 -22.16
N TYR A 116 0.83 4.17 -21.24
CA TYR A 116 0.69 3.42 -19.98
C TYR A 116 0.36 1.95 -20.25
N LEU A 117 -0.60 1.64 -21.12
CA LEU A 117 -0.96 0.25 -21.45
C LEU A 117 0.21 -0.49 -22.12
N LEU A 118 0.96 0.18 -22.99
CA LEU A 118 2.18 -0.39 -23.57
C LEU A 118 3.19 -0.76 -22.48
N LEU A 119 3.44 0.14 -21.53
CA LEU A 119 4.34 -0.16 -20.41
C LEU A 119 3.82 -1.33 -19.55
N VAL A 120 2.52 -1.38 -19.26
CA VAL A 120 1.92 -2.50 -18.52
C VAL A 120 2.11 -3.81 -19.27
N LEU A 121 1.86 -3.83 -20.58
CA LEU A 121 2.03 -5.04 -21.39
C LEU A 121 3.49 -5.49 -21.45
N LEU A 122 4.43 -4.55 -21.62
CA LEU A 122 5.86 -4.87 -21.65
C LEU A 122 6.38 -5.39 -20.31
N THR A 123 6.01 -4.72 -19.20
CA THR A 123 6.49 -5.08 -17.85
C THR A 123 5.82 -6.33 -17.29
N SER A 124 4.60 -6.65 -17.76
CA SER A 124 3.86 -7.85 -17.37
C SER A 124 4.19 -9.07 -18.24
N PHE A 125 5.07 -8.92 -19.22
CA PHE A 125 5.34 -9.96 -20.20
C PHE A 125 5.66 -11.31 -19.54
N ALA A 126 5.00 -12.36 -20.00
CA ALA A 126 5.25 -13.74 -19.63
C ALA A 126 5.11 -14.64 -20.87
N PHE A 127 5.92 -15.70 -20.95
CA PHE A 127 5.87 -16.65 -22.09
C PHE A 127 4.51 -17.36 -22.19
N ASN A 128 3.79 -17.54 -21.10
CA ASN A 128 2.43 -18.06 -21.11
C ASN A 128 1.44 -16.91 -21.36
N PRO A 129 0.69 -16.90 -22.48
CA PRO A 129 -0.23 -15.80 -22.84
C PRO A 129 -1.32 -15.56 -21.79
N LEU A 130 -1.84 -16.63 -21.18
CA LEU A 130 -2.86 -16.50 -20.12
C LEU A 130 -2.29 -15.77 -18.90
N THR A 131 -1.11 -16.16 -18.45
CA THR A 131 -0.42 -15.49 -17.34
C THR A 131 -0.15 -14.03 -17.67
N TRP A 132 0.29 -13.73 -18.87
CA TRP A 132 0.54 -12.38 -19.35
C TRP A 132 -0.71 -11.50 -19.26
N ILE A 133 -1.83 -11.95 -19.87
CA ILE A 133 -3.10 -11.22 -19.88
C ILE A 133 -3.63 -11.03 -18.44
N LEU A 134 -3.60 -12.08 -17.62
CA LEU A 134 -4.06 -12.00 -16.23
C LEU A 134 -3.22 -11.01 -15.40
N THR A 135 -1.89 -11.01 -15.59
CA THR A 135 -0.99 -10.08 -14.89
C THR A 135 -1.26 -8.65 -15.33
N ALA A 136 -1.32 -8.38 -16.64
CA ALA A 136 -1.61 -7.05 -17.17
C ALA A 136 -2.96 -6.52 -16.67
N THR A 137 -4.01 -7.35 -16.73
CA THR A 137 -5.35 -7.00 -16.21
C THR A 137 -5.31 -6.75 -14.69
N GLY A 138 -4.58 -7.58 -13.94
CA GLY A 138 -4.39 -7.42 -12.51
C GLY A 138 -3.70 -6.12 -12.13
N VAL A 139 -2.69 -5.68 -12.90
CA VAL A 139 -1.98 -4.41 -12.70
C VAL A 139 -2.94 -3.23 -12.91
N VAL A 140 -3.68 -3.22 -14.02
CA VAL A 140 -4.65 -2.14 -14.31
C VAL A 140 -5.74 -2.08 -13.24
N ALA A 141 -6.32 -3.23 -12.86
CA ALA A 141 -7.32 -3.31 -11.81
C ALA A 141 -6.79 -2.82 -10.45
N SER A 142 -5.51 -3.12 -10.14
CA SER A 142 -4.85 -2.65 -8.93
C SER A 142 -4.68 -1.13 -8.92
N HIS A 143 -4.28 -0.52 -10.03
CA HIS A 143 -4.14 0.94 -10.12
C HIS A 143 -5.49 1.65 -9.98
N ILE A 144 -6.55 1.14 -10.60
CA ILE A 144 -7.90 1.68 -10.46
C ILE A 144 -8.38 1.57 -9.01
N CYS A 145 -8.29 0.37 -8.43
CA CYS A 145 -8.70 0.11 -7.06
C CYS A 145 -7.93 1.01 -6.07
N TYR A 146 -6.62 1.09 -6.21
CA TYR A 146 -5.77 1.92 -5.36
C TYR A 146 -6.16 3.40 -5.49
N GLY A 147 -6.28 3.92 -6.72
CA GLY A 147 -6.59 5.33 -6.97
C GLY A 147 -7.91 5.77 -6.34
N VAL A 148 -8.98 4.98 -6.52
CA VAL A 148 -10.30 5.26 -5.93
C VAL A 148 -10.23 5.21 -4.40
N ARG A 149 -9.66 4.15 -3.84
CA ARG A 149 -9.61 3.92 -2.39
C ARG A 149 -8.73 4.94 -1.67
N PHE A 150 -7.63 5.36 -2.29
CA PHE A 150 -6.75 6.40 -1.76
C PHE A 150 -7.48 7.75 -1.61
N VAL A 151 -8.22 8.17 -2.65
CA VAL A 151 -9.02 9.40 -2.57
C VAL A 151 -10.11 9.30 -1.49
N GLN A 152 -10.77 8.14 -1.38
CA GLN A 152 -11.74 7.92 -0.30
C GLN A 152 -11.08 8.08 1.08
N GLY A 153 -9.85 7.58 1.25
CA GLY A 153 -9.07 7.76 2.48
C GLY A 153 -8.72 9.21 2.76
N LEU A 154 -8.29 9.96 1.73
CA LEU A 154 -8.04 11.41 1.85
C LEU A 154 -9.27 12.19 2.31
N CYS A 155 -10.47 11.81 1.83
CA CYS A 155 -11.72 12.47 2.19
C CYS A 155 -12.30 11.99 3.53
N ALA A 156 -11.84 10.87 4.07
CA ALA A 156 -12.40 10.27 5.28
C ALA A 156 -12.15 11.14 6.52
N LYS A 157 -13.20 11.32 7.35
CA LYS A 157 -13.12 12.07 8.61
C LYS A 157 -12.53 11.26 9.77
N LYS A 158 -12.76 9.94 9.76
CA LYS A 158 -12.28 9.00 10.80
C LYS A 158 -11.56 7.83 10.15
N ALA A 159 -10.58 7.26 10.84
CA ALA A 159 -10.04 5.96 10.46
C ALA A 159 -11.13 4.92 10.62
N PRO A 160 -11.31 4.00 9.66
CA PRO A 160 -12.30 2.94 9.79
C PRO A 160 -11.78 1.86 10.74
N CYS A 161 -12.02 2.03 12.03
CA CYS A 161 -11.85 0.97 13.03
C CYS A 161 -12.86 -0.18 12.83
N GLU A 162 -13.85 -0.01 11.94
CA GLU A 162 -14.98 -0.95 11.75
C GLU A 162 -14.61 -2.28 11.08
N PHE A 163 -13.37 -2.45 10.61
CA PHE A 163 -12.98 -3.66 9.89
C PHE A 163 -12.34 -4.76 10.74
N ILE A 164 -12.17 -4.55 12.03
CA ILE A 164 -11.52 -5.51 12.93
C ILE A 164 -12.44 -6.70 13.31
N GLY A 165 -13.74 -6.58 13.10
CA GLY A 165 -14.72 -7.49 13.71
C GLY A 165 -15.41 -8.50 12.80
N LYS A 166 -15.24 -8.51 11.47
CA LYS A 166 -16.10 -9.31 10.58
C LYS A 166 -15.44 -10.41 9.76
N ASP A 167 -14.12 -10.50 9.75
CA ASP A 167 -13.42 -11.48 8.90
C ASP A 167 -12.75 -12.64 9.72
N HIS A 168 -13.06 -12.75 11.02
CA HIS A 168 -12.58 -13.83 11.91
C HIS A 168 -13.70 -14.64 12.59
N ALA A 169 -14.91 -14.61 12.01
CA ALA A 169 -16.00 -15.51 12.41
C ALA A 169 -16.24 -16.57 11.33
#